data_db06e9b1a13fac2ae2c717e8ae93a554
#
_entry.id   db06e9b1a13fac2ae2c717e8ae93a554
#
_cell.length_a   1.000
_cell.length_b   1.000
_cell.length_c   1.000
_cell.angle_alpha   90.00
_cell.angle_beta   90.00
_cell.angle_gamma   90.00
#
_symmetry.space_group_name_H-M   'P 1'
#
loop_
_entity.id
_entity.type
_entity.pdbx_description
1 polymer ?
#
loop_
_entity_poly.entity_id
_entity_poly.type
_entity_poly.pdbx_seq_one_letter_code
_entity_poly.pdbx_strand_id
1 'polypeptide(L)'
;MTETWNFINTGSHDPYYNMAMDEALLNFVSRGEIDPVIRFYTWDPATLSIGYFQRLTKEIDIEKVKEKGYGLVRRQTGGRGVLHDKELTYSVIVPESHPKMPSTITEAYRVISQGLLEGFKNLGFDTYFAVPRSKEEREKLKQPRSSVCFDAPSWYELVVEGRKIAGSAVSYTHLTLPT
;
A
#
# COMPACT_ATOMS: atom_id res chain seq x y z
N MET A 1 23.25 -16.44 6.92
CA MET A 1 23.33 -15.10 7.52
C MET A 1 21.91 -14.73 7.95
N THR A 2 21.74 -14.31 9.19
CA THR A 2 20.47 -13.76 9.70
C THR A 2 20.23 -12.42 9.01
N GLU A 3 19.07 -12.27 8.40
CA GLU A 3 18.64 -11.04 7.76
C GLU A 3 18.04 -10.11 8.80
N THR A 4 18.43 -8.83 8.78
CA THR A 4 17.93 -7.81 9.70
C THR A 4 16.90 -6.94 8.99
N TRP A 5 15.81 -6.65 9.67
CA TRP A 5 14.77 -5.71 9.23
C TRP A 5 14.47 -4.72 10.34
N ASN A 6 14.26 -3.47 9.97
CA ASN A 6 13.79 -2.46 10.90
C ASN A 6 12.26 -2.48 10.98
N PHE A 7 11.73 -2.55 12.19
CA PHE A 7 10.31 -2.35 12.44
C PHE A 7 10.10 -1.01 13.14
N ILE A 8 9.24 -0.17 12.55
CA ILE A 8 8.96 1.17 13.04
C ILE A 8 7.45 1.34 13.19
N ASN A 9 6.99 1.76 14.36
CA ASN A 9 5.62 2.22 14.56
C ASN A 9 5.67 3.70 14.92
N THR A 10 5.19 4.54 14.01
CA THR A 10 5.23 6.00 14.21
C THR A 10 3.94 6.55 14.84
N GLY A 11 2.89 5.74 14.97
CA GLY A 11 1.61 6.20 15.50
C GLY A 11 0.83 7.07 14.50
N SER A 12 0.05 8.01 15.02
CA SER A 12 -0.85 8.86 14.23
C SER A 12 -0.17 10.19 13.87
N HIS A 13 -0.20 10.52 12.59
CA HIS A 13 0.38 11.77 12.07
C HIS A 13 -0.44 12.33 10.91
N ASP A 14 -0.17 13.60 10.59
CA ASP A 14 -0.74 14.26 9.43
C ASP A 14 -0.27 13.64 8.10
N PRO A 15 -1.03 13.84 7.01
CA PRO A 15 -0.74 13.20 5.73
C PRO A 15 0.63 13.56 5.13
N TYR A 16 1.10 14.77 5.35
CA TYR A 16 2.37 15.22 4.79
C TYR A 16 3.55 14.59 5.51
N TYR A 17 3.48 14.51 6.85
CA TYR A 17 4.46 13.80 7.66
C TYR A 17 4.54 12.32 7.25
N ASN A 18 3.37 11.65 7.12
CA ASN A 18 3.35 10.23 6.77
C ASN A 18 4.01 9.95 5.42
N MET A 19 3.72 10.75 4.40
CA MET A 19 4.32 10.57 3.07
C MET A 19 5.78 11.01 3.02
N ALA A 20 6.16 12.07 3.72
CA ALA A 20 7.56 12.49 3.81
C ALA A 20 8.43 11.43 4.54
N MET A 21 7.89 10.79 5.56
CA MET A 21 8.57 9.70 6.26
C MET A 21 8.78 8.49 5.34
N ASP A 22 7.74 8.06 4.62
CA ASP A 22 7.86 6.95 3.66
C ASP A 22 8.88 7.27 2.55
N GLU A 23 8.90 8.51 2.05
CA GLU A 23 9.88 8.97 1.06
C GLU A 23 11.31 9.00 1.63
N ALA A 24 11.49 9.50 2.84
CA ALA A 24 12.80 9.52 3.49
C ALA A 24 13.33 8.09 3.70
N LEU A 25 12.50 7.19 4.23
CA LEU A 25 12.88 5.78 4.42
C LEU A 25 13.20 5.10 3.09
N LEU A 26 12.44 5.36 2.03
CA LEU A 26 12.72 4.86 0.69
C LEU A 26 14.10 5.32 0.20
N ASN A 27 14.44 6.59 0.40
CA ASN A 27 15.74 7.16 0.02
C ASN A 27 16.90 6.50 0.80
N PHE A 28 16.77 6.33 2.11
CA PHE A 28 17.82 5.71 2.92
C PHE A 28 18.02 4.23 2.60
N VAL A 29 16.93 3.47 2.45
CA VAL A 29 16.99 2.05 2.06
C VAL A 29 17.59 1.88 0.67
N SER A 30 17.18 2.71 -0.30
CA SER A 30 17.67 2.61 -1.69
C SER A 30 19.17 2.91 -1.81
N ARG A 31 19.73 3.74 -0.93
CA ARG A 31 21.17 4.04 -0.84
C ARG A 31 21.95 3.02 0.01
N GLY A 32 21.26 2.05 0.61
CA GLY A 32 21.90 1.06 1.48
C GLY A 32 22.39 1.63 2.82
N GLU A 33 21.88 2.79 3.22
CA GLU A 33 22.23 3.46 4.48
C GLU A 33 21.53 2.84 5.69
N ILE A 34 20.37 2.21 5.47
CA ILE A 34 19.63 1.44 6.47
C ILE A 34 19.12 0.12 5.88
N ASP A 35 18.92 -0.86 6.75
CA ASP A 35 18.32 -2.15 6.40
C ASP A 35 16.84 -1.97 5.97
N PRO A 36 16.24 -2.97 5.29
CA PRO A 36 14.82 -2.95 4.93
C PRO A 36 13.91 -2.59 6.09
N VAL A 37 12.80 -1.90 5.79
CA VAL A 37 11.89 -1.34 6.80
C VAL A 37 10.49 -1.87 6.62
N ILE A 38 9.85 -2.22 7.73
CA ILE A 38 8.41 -2.34 7.87
C ILE A 38 7.96 -1.22 8.81
N ARG A 39 7.09 -0.34 8.33
CA ARG A 39 6.53 0.76 9.12
C ARG A 39 5.04 0.61 9.25
N PHE A 40 4.52 0.83 10.48
CA PHE A 40 3.10 0.96 10.80
C PHE A 40 2.78 2.38 11.22
N TYR A 41 1.60 2.88 10.83
CA TYR A 41 1.12 4.22 11.18
C TYR A 41 -0.38 4.38 10.96
N THR A 42 -0.94 5.46 11.46
CA THR A 42 -2.32 5.89 11.24
C THR A 42 -2.35 7.35 10.80
N TRP A 43 -3.54 7.87 10.52
CA TRP A 43 -3.73 9.19 9.95
C TRP A 43 -4.59 10.08 10.84
N ASP A 44 -4.16 11.31 11.03
CA ASP A 44 -4.92 12.35 11.69
C ASP A 44 -4.65 13.70 10.98
N PRO A 45 -5.69 14.32 10.38
CA PRO A 45 -7.07 13.84 10.22
C PRO A 45 -7.21 12.65 9.28
N ALA A 46 -8.42 12.04 9.21
CA ALA A 46 -8.75 11.08 8.16
C ALA A 46 -8.36 11.65 6.80
N THR A 47 -7.71 10.86 5.94
CA THR A 47 -7.00 11.37 4.77
C THR A 47 -7.34 10.58 3.51
N LEU A 48 -7.59 11.28 2.41
CA LEU A 48 -7.64 10.68 1.08
C LEU A 48 -6.22 10.70 0.48
N SER A 49 -5.60 9.52 0.34
CA SER A 49 -4.38 9.39 -0.45
C SER A 49 -4.71 9.06 -1.89
N ILE A 50 -4.11 9.78 -2.85
CA ILE A 50 -4.22 9.46 -4.27
C ILE A 50 -2.96 8.76 -4.75
N GLY A 51 -3.11 7.87 -5.73
CA GLY A 51 -1.98 7.18 -6.35
C GLY A 51 -1.11 8.14 -7.16
N TYR A 52 0.16 7.77 -7.34
CA TYR A 52 1.16 8.61 -8.00
C TYR A 52 0.69 9.14 -9.37
N PHE A 53 0.03 8.33 -10.18
CA PHE A 53 -0.42 8.68 -11.54
C PHE A 53 -1.85 9.21 -11.62
N GLN A 54 -2.59 9.27 -10.51
CA GLN A 54 -3.97 9.77 -10.54
C GLN A 54 -4.03 11.27 -10.83
N ARG A 55 -4.98 11.67 -11.66
CA ARG A 55 -5.25 13.07 -12.00
C ARG A 55 -6.22 13.68 -10.99
N LEU A 56 -5.69 14.51 -10.11
CA LEU A 56 -6.43 15.14 -9.01
C LEU A 56 -7.74 15.80 -9.46
N THR A 57 -7.65 16.68 -10.46
CA THR A 57 -8.78 17.52 -10.90
C THR A 57 -9.87 16.79 -11.68
N LYS A 58 -9.61 15.57 -12.17
CA LYS A 58 -10.58 14.79 -12.95
C LYS A 58 -11.28 13.71 -12.16
N GLU A 59 -10.66 13.24 -11.11
CA GLU A 59 -11.10 12.04 -10.40
C GLU A 59 -11.54 12.33 -8.97
N ILE A 60 -11.17 13.50 -8.42
CA ILE A 60 -11.37 13.84 -7.01
C ILE A 60 -12.07 15.20 -6.90
N ASP A 61 -13.14 15.23 -6.14
CA ASP A 61 -13.83 16.46 -5.73
C ASP A 61 -13.11 17.06 -4.51
N ILE A 62 -12.17 17.97 -4.79
CA ILE A 62 -11.30 18.56 -3.77
C ILE A 62 -12.10 19.37 -2.75
N GLU A 63 -13.16 20.06 -3.19
CA GLU A 63 -13.97 20.88 -2.29
C GLU A 63 -14.73 20.00 -1.29
N LYS A 64 -15.26 18.86 -1.72
CA LYS A 64 -15.86 17.89 -0.80
C LYS A 64 -14.88 17.27 0.17
N VAL A 65 -13.63 17.04 -0.25
CA VAL A 65 -12.57 16.55 0.66
C VAL A 65 -12.32 17.58 1.77
N LYS A 66 -12.21 18.85 1.41
CA LYS A 66 -12.03 19.97 2.36
C LYS A 66 -13.24 20.14 3.28
N GLU A 67 -14.46 20.15 2.73
CA GLU A 67 -15.70 20.28 3.51
C GLU A 67 -15.81 19.21 4.61
N LYS A 68 -15.35 17.99 4.32
CA LYS A 68 -15.34 16.89 5.29
C LYS A 68 -14.18 16.96 6.29
N GLY A 69 -13.29 17.94 6.18
CA GLY A 69 -12.11 18.05 7.02
C GLY A 69 -11.08 16.94 6.78
N TYR A 70 -11.11 16.29 5.63
CA TYR A 70 -10.15 15.25 5.30
C TYR A 70 -8.83 15.82 4.80
N GLY A 71 -7.73 15.18 5.17
CA GLY A 71 -6.44 15.41 4.52
C GLY A 71 -6.44 14.93 3.07
N LEU A 72 -5.56 15.49 2.26
CA LEU A 72 -5.36 15.09 0.86
C LEU A 72 -3.87 15.04 0.56
N VAL A 73 -3.39 13.89 0.10
CA VAL A 73 -1.97 13.71 -0.21
C VAL A 73 -1.77 12.74 -1.38
N ARG A 74 -0.66 12.90 -2.07
CA ARG A 74 -0.22 11.94 -3.10
C ARG A 74 0.81 10.99 -2.49
N ARG A 75 0.61 9.68 -2.67
CA ARG A 75 1.58 8.67 -2.23
C ARG A 75 2.56 8.30 -3.34
N GLN A 76 3.70 7.76 -2.97
CA GLN A 76 4.78 7.31 -3.88
C GLN A 76 4.37 6.12 -4.75
N THR A 77 3.42 5.32 -4.28
CA THR A 77 2.94 4.14 -5.01
C THR A 77 1.79 4.48 -5.96
N GLY A 78 1.61 3.68 -7.00
CA GLY A 78 0.48 3.79 -7.92
C GLY A 78 -0.86 3.37 -7.29
N GLY A 79 -1.81 3.05 -8.15
CA GLY A 79 -3.15 2.63 -7.73
C GLY A 79 -4.15 3.77 -7.64
N ARG A 80 -5.36 3.44 -7.17
CA ARG A 80 -6.50 4.38 -7.03
C ARG A 80 -6.51 5.03 -5.65
N GLY A 81 -7.32 6.09 -5.48
CA GLY A 81 -7.50 6.77 -4.21
C GLY A 81 -7.94 5.83 -3.09
N VAL A 82 -7.42 6.07 -1.88
CA VAL A 82 -7.79 5.35 -0.66
C VAL A 82 -8.12 6.37 0.41
N LEU A 83 -9.29 6.22 1.02
CA LEU A 83 -9.64 6.97 2.21
C LEU A 83 -9.13 6.21 3.43
N HIS A 84 -8.20 6.82 4.14
CA HIS A 84 -7.64 6.35 5.40
C HIS A 84 -8.40 7.02 6.55
N ASP A 85 -9.10 6.22 7.34
CA ASP A 85 -9.81 6.67 8.54
C ASP A 85 -9.48 5.70 9.68
N LYS A 86 -10.38 4.86 10.10
CA LYS A 86 -10.18 3.90 11.20
C LYS A 86 -9.48 2.63 10.70
N GLU A 87 -8.20 2.76 10.34
CA GLU A 87 -7.41 1.66 9.79
C GLU A 87 -5.94 1.74 10.23
N LEU A 88 -5.20 0.68 10.04
CA LEU A 88 -3.75 0.63 10.21
C LEU A 88 -3.09 0.61 8.84
N THR A 89 -2.36 1.65 8.52
CA THR A 89 -1.52 1.67 7.31
C THR A 89 -0.18 0.99 7.59
N TYR A 90 0.32 0.27 6.60
CA TYR A 90 1.68 -0.24 6.62
C TYR A 90 2.43 0.16 5.36
N SER A 91 3.73 0.34 5.48
CA SER A 91 4.67 0.40 4.36
C SER A 91 5.78 -0.62 4.53
N VAL A 92 6.15 -1.28 3.42
CA VAL A 92 7.27 -2.20 3.32
C VAL A 92 8.23 -1.60 2.30
N ILE A 93 9.42 -1.27 2.76
CA ILE A 93 10.46 -0.62 1.95
C ILE A 93 11.67 -1.53 1.93
N VAL A 94 12.01 -2.00 0.74
CA VAL A 94 13.04 -3.02 0.54
C VAL A 94 13.78 -2.75 -0.77
N PRO A 95 15.13 -2.94 -0.84
CA PRO A 95 15.86 -2.76 -2.07
C PRO A 95 15.38 -3.73 -3.16
N GLU A 96 15.36 -3.28 -4.40
CA GLU A 96 15.03 -4.15 -5.54
C GLU A 96 16.00 -5.33 -5.68
N SER A 97 17.27 -5.12 -5.32
CA SER A 97 18.32 -6.15 -5.31
C SER A 97 18.19 -7.19 -4.20
N HIS A 98 17.19 -7.05 -3.33
CA HIS A 98 16.99 -7.96 -2.20
C HIS A 98 16.67 -9.38 -2.69
N PRO A 99 17.34 -10.43 -2.17
CA PRO A 99 17.24 -11.81 -2.71
C PRO A 99 15.82 -12.41 -2.73
N LYS A 100 14.94 -11.92 -1.87
CA LYS A 100 13.53 -12.37 -1.79
C LYS A 100 12.58 -11.54 -2.63
N MET A 101 13.04 -10.44 -3.25
CA MET A 101 12.20 -9.60 -4.10
C MET A 101 12.22 -10.12 -5.53
N PRO A 102 11.06 -10.51 -6.06
CA PRO A 102 10.94 -10.93 -7.46
C PRO A 102 11.05 -9.72 -8.40
N SER A 103 11.36 -9.99 -9.66
CA SER A 103 11.52 -8.96 -10.69
C SER A 103 10.21 -8.33 -11.18
N THR A 104 9.04 -8.86 -10.80
CA THR A 104 7.74 -8.34 -11.24
C THR A 104 6.92 -7.79 -10.07
N ILE A 105 6.20 -6.68 -10.32
CA ILE A 105 5.31 -6.05 -9.34
C ILE A 105 4.29 -7.04 -8.77
N THR A 106 3.70 -7.88 -9.62
CA THR A 106 2.67 -8.86 -9.21
C THR A 106 3.22 -9.90 -8.24
N GLU A 107 4.43 -10.38 -8.49
CA GLU A 107 5.07 -11.36 -7.61
C GLU A 107 5.58 -10.72 -6.32
N ALA A 108 6.12 -9.50 -6.38
CA ALA A 108 6.49 -8.74 -5.19
C ALA A 108 5.27 -8.48 -4.30
N TYR A 109 4.14 -8.12 -4.90
CA TYR A 109 2.87 -8.00 -4.19
C TYR A 109 2.50 -9.31 -3.48
N ARG A 110 2.62 -10.46 -4.16
CA ARG A 110 2.35 -11.78 -3.57
C ARG A 110 3.27 -12.09 -2.38
N VAL A 111 4.56 -11.80 -2.51
CA VAL A 111 5.56 -12.07 -1.45
C VAL A 111 5.25 -11.23 -0.21
N ILE A 112 4.98 -9.93 -0.37
CA ILE A 112 4.62 -9.04 0.73
C ILE A 112 3.30 -9.48 1.37
N SER A 113 2.29 -9.77 0.55
CA SER A 113 0.97 -10.22 1.01
C SER A 113 1.02 -11.58 1.76
N GLN A 114 2.00 -12.44 1.44
CA GLN A 114 2.21 -13.69 2.18
C GLN A 114 2.58 -13.42 3.64
N GLY A 115 3.41 -12.41 3.90
CA GLY A 115 3.74 -12.00 5.27
C GLY A 115 2.51 -11.55 6.07
N LEU A 116 1.63 -10.76 5.44
CA LEU A 116 0.36 -10.36 6.06
C LEU A 116 -0.56 -11.57 6.28
N LEU A 117 -0.67 -12.49 5.32
CA LEU A 117 -1.48 -13.70 5.43
C LEU A 117 -1.09 -14.52 6.66
N GLU A 118 0.21 -14.77 6.83
CA GLU A 118 0.71 -15.52 7.99
C GLU A 118 0.52 -14.76 9.30
N GLY A 119 0.70 -13.43 9.27
CA GLY A 119 0.43 -12.57 10.42
C GLY A 119 -1.03 -12.68 10.90
N PHE A 120 -1.99 -12.57 9.99
CA PHE A 120 -3.42 -12.71 10.33
C PHE A 120 -3.78 -14.12 10.79
N LYS A 121 -3.21 -15.16 10.20
CA LYS A 121 -3.38 -16.55 10.67
C LYS A 121 -2.86 -16.74 12.10
N ASN A 122 -1.70 -16.18 12.42
CA ASN A 122 -1.13 -16.22 13.76
C ASN A 122 -2.00 -15.49 14.80
N LEU A 123 -2.78 -14.51 14.37
CA LEU A 123 -3.79 -13.84 15.18
C LEU A 123 -5.11 -14.63 15.29
N GLY A 124 -5.21 -15.81 14.67
CA GLY A 124 -6.36 -16.69 14.73
C GLY A 124 -7.45 -16.44 13.68
N PHE A 125 -7.19 -15.60 12.67
CA PHE A 125 -8.14 -15.36 11.58
C PHE A 125 -8.01 -16.41 10.48
N ASP A 126 -9.15 -16.91 9.98
CA ASP A 126 -9.20 -17.73 8.76
C ASP A 126 -9.02 -16.83 7.53
N THR A 127 -7.76 -16.60 7.18
CA THR A 127 -7.36 -15.66 6.14
C THR A 127 -6.90 -16.42 4.89
N TYR A 128 -7.33 -15.95 3.73
CA TYR A 128 -6.94 -16.51 2.43
C TYR A 128 -6.78 -15.41 1.37
N PHE A 129 -6.11 -15.73 0.27
CA PHE A 129 -6.01 -14.84 -0.88
C PHE A 129 -7.27 -14.91 -1.75
N ALA A 130 -7.78 -13.76 -2.15
CA ALA A 130 -8.76 -13.68 -3.23
C ALA A 130 -8.08 -14.12 -4.54
N VAL A 131 -8.40 -15.33 -4.98
CA VAL A 131 -7.94 -15.85 -6.27
C VAL A 131 -9.15 -16.05 -7.18
N PRO A 132 -9.19 -15.44 -8.36
CA PRO A 132 -10.31 -15.62 -9.28
C PRO A 132 -10.41 -17.07 -9.70
N ARG A 133 -11.61 -17.67 -9.52
CA ARG A 133 -11.89 -19.08 -9.76
C ARG A 133 -12.20 -19.39 -11.23
N SER A 134 -12.54 -18.35 -12.04
CA SER A 134 -12.88 -18.49 -13.46
C SER A 134 -12.22 -17.42 -14.35
N LYS A 135 -12.21 -17.65 -15.68
CA LYS A 135 -11.78 -16.64 -16.66
C LYS A 135 -12.68 -15.40 -16.62
N GLU A 136 -13.97 -15.58 -16.40
CA GLU A 136 -14.95 -14.49 -16.31
C GLU A 136 -14.71 -13.62 -15.07
N GLU A 137 -14.39 -14.22 -13.92
CA GLU A 137 -13.98 -13.48 -12.73
C GLU A 137 -12.68 -12.69 -12.98
N ARG A 138 -11.71 -13.27 -13.70
CA ARG A 138 -10.47 -12.60 -14.10
C ARG A 138 -10.73 -11.36 -14.96
N GLU A 139 -11.61 -11.46 -15.92
CA GLU A 139 -11.97 -10.33 -16.79
C GLU A 139 -12.76 -9.26 -16.04
N LYS A 140 -13.66 -9.65 -15.13
CA LYS A 140 -14.37 -8.70 -14.26
C LYS A 140 -13.43 -7.92 -13.34
N LEU A 141 -12.36 -8.55 -12.85
CA LEU A 141 -11.34 -7.89 -12.01
C LEU A 141 -10.45 -6.90 -12.77
N LYS A 142 -10.35 -7.04 -14.09
CA LYS A 142 -9.58 -6.12 -14.95
C LYS A 142 -10.34 -4.82 -15.28
N GLN A 143 -11.66 -4.80 -15.13
CA GLN A 143 -12.45 -3.61 -15.44
C GLN A 143 -12.41 -2.62 -14.28
N PRO A 144 -11.99 -1.36 -14.52
CA PRO A 144 -12.01 -0.33 -13.51
C PRO A 144 -13.46 0.04 -13.17
N ARG A 145 -13.93 -0.31 -11.99
CA ARG A 145 -15.31 -0.07 -11.56
C ARG A 145 -15.51 1.25 -10.83
N SER A 146 -14.45 1.83 -10.28
CA SER A 146 -14.51 3.12 -9.58
C SER A 146 -13.12 3.74 -9.44
N SER A 147 -13.07 5.04 -9.10
CA SER A 147 -11.85 5.75 -8.76
C SER A 147 -11.31 5.42 -7.35
N VAL A 148 -12.05 4.61 -6.58
CA VAL A 148 -11.72 4.22 -5.19
C VAL A 148 -11.29 2.76 -5.11
N CYS A 149 -10.26 2.47 -4.29
CA CYS A 149 -9.51 1.20 -4.34
C CYS A 149 -10.19 0.00 -3.67
N PHE A 150 -11.23 0.19 -2.84
CA PHE A 150 -11.81 -0.89 -2.02
C PHE A 150 -13.05 -1.57 -2.61
N ASP A 151 -13.54 -1.15 -3.78
CA ASP A 151 -14.81 -1.64 -4.35
C ASP A 151 -14.74 -3.02 -5.03
N ALA A 152 -13.55 -3.57 -5.27
CA ALA A 152 -13.40 -4.91 -5.81
C ALA A 152 -12.06 -5.52 -5.40
N PRO A 153 -12.02 -6.82 -5.08
CA PRO A 153 -10.77 -7.51 -4.80
C PRO A 153 -9.90 -7.56 -6.06
N SER A 154 -8.61 -7.25 -5.93
CA SER A 154 -7.61 -7.53 -6.95
C SER A 154 -6.84 -8.81 -6.59
N TRP A 155 -5.93 -9.24 -7.46
CA TRP A 155 -5.16 -10.46 -7.25
C TRP A 155 -4.36 -10.41 -5.94
N TYR A 156 -4.38 -11.51 -5.18
CA TYR A 156 -3.66 -11.68 -3.92
C TYR A 156 -4.09 -10.73 -2.78
N GLU A 157 -5.30 -10.17 -2.84
CA GLU A 157 -5.85 -9.45 -1.71
C GLU A 157 -6.29 -10.40 -0.59
N LEU A 158 -6.06 -9.97 0.64
CA LEU A 158 -6.38 -10.75 1.83
C LEU A 158 -7.86 -10.63 2.18
N VAL A 159 -8.45 -11.78 2.41
CA VAL A 159 -9.88 -11.93 2.71
C VAL A 159 -10.04 -12.73 4.00
N VAL A 160 -10.94 -12.27 4.87
CA VAL A 160 -11.47 -12.98 6.05
C VAL A 160 -12.99 -12.99 5.95
N GLU A 161 -13.62 -14.14 6.11
CA GLU A 161 -15.09 -14.29 6.03
C GLU A 161 -15.72 -13.65 4.78
N GLY A 162 -15.04 -13.76 3.64
CA GLY A 162 -15.50 -13.17 2.38
C GLY A 162 -15.32 -11.66 2.24
N ARG A 163 -14.74 -10.98 3.23
CA ARG A 163 -14.49 -9.54 3.22
C ARG A 163 -13.01 -9.24 3.04
N LYS A 164 -12.70 -8.28 2.18
CA LYS A 164 -11.35 -7.76 2.03
C LYS A 164 -10.92 -7.03 3.30
N ILE A 165 -9.78 -7.46 3.88
CA ILE A 165 -9.23 -6.89 5.12
C ILE A 165 -7.97 -6.08 4.90
N ALA A 166 -7.27 -6.26 3.79
CA ALA A 166 -6.08 -5.49 3.44
C ALA A 166 -6.06 -5.14 1.96
N GLY A 167 -5.59 -3.95 1.66
CA GLY A 167 -5.34 -3.48 0.30
C GLY A 167 -3.95 -2.88 0.23
N SER A 168 -3.18 -3.28 -0.77
CA SER A 168 -1.81 -2.82 -0.93
C SER A 168 -1.57 -2.27 -2.32
N ALA A 169 -0.65 -1.32 -2.43
CA ALA A 169 -0.14 -0.82 -3.70
C ALA A 169 1.37 -1.03 -3.71
N VAL A 170 1.88 -1.65 -4.76
CA VAL A 170 3.32 -1.90 -4.92
C VAL A 170 3.84 -1.08 -6.10
N SER A 171 5.00 -0.50 -5.92
CA SER A 171 5.74 0.18 -6.99
C SER A 171 7.22 -0.16 -6.87
N TYR A 172 7.87 -0.34 -8.02
CA TYR A 172 9.32 -0.21 -8.11
C TYR A 172 9.64 1.26 -8.38
N THR A 173 10.29 1.92 -7.43
CA THR A 173 10.68 3.31 -7.56
C THR A 173 12.18 3.40 -7.74
N HIS A 174 12.63 3.75 -8.94
CA HIS A 174 13.97 4.25 -9.16
C HIS A 174 13.94 5.75 -8.87
N LEU A 175 14.51 6.15 -7.74
CA LEU A 175 14.78 7.56 -7.49
C LEU A 175 16.06 7.93 -8.27
N THR A 176 15.89 8.37 -9.51
CA THR A 176 16.91 9.17 -10.16
C THR A 176 16.86 10.57 -9.55
N LEU A 177 17.86 10.88 -8.73
CA LEU A 177 18.08 12.28 -8.35
C LEU A 177 18.35 13.06 -9.64
N PRO A 178 17.68 14.19 -9.86
CA PRO A 178 18.08 15.06 -10.95
C PRO A 178 19.52 15.53 -10.69
N THR A 179 20.40 15.24 -11.65
CA THR A 179 21.78 15.77 -11.68
C THR A 179 21.77 17.25 -11.95
#